data_0562dc08c3f0c6de609ff982c2c2aadf
#
_entry.id   0562dc08c3f0c6de609ff982c2c2aadf
#
_cell.length_a   1.000
_cell.length_b   1.000
_cell.length_c   1.000
_cell.angle_alpha   90.00
_cell.angle_beta   90.00
_cell.angle_gamma   90.00
#
_symmetry.space_group_name_H-M   'P 1'
#
loop_
_entity.id
_entity.type
_entity.pdbx_description
1 polymer ?
#
loop_
_entity_poly.entity_id
_entity_poly.type
_entity_poly.pdbx_seq_one_letter_code
_entity_poly.pdbx_strand_id
1 'polypeptide(L)'
;LVNDLYFSEIIVATGDGSQTRYMPIPWVYNPLVLSGNNHLINNHLDAVRLQFANSIDTLKNGVKKTVLLASSPFSKADGTPREINLRIDPNNQNKEAYKHGNIPFSVLLEGEFNSVYKDRIRPINLKEKSDRSKPTKMLVVADGDIIKNDIESKNNIPLELGFDNWTNKYYDNKAFLQ
;
A
#
# COMPACT_ATOMS: atom_id res chain seq x y z
N LEU A 1 9.54 -5.22 -1.76
CA LEU A 1 9.31 -4.21 -0.73
C LEU A 1 9.72 -2.84 -1.23
N VAL A 2 8.84 -1.86 -1.14
CA VAL A 2 9.14 -0.48 -1.56
C VAL A 2 9.51 0.36 -0.34
N ASN A 3 10.60 1.11 -0.48
CA ASN A 3 11.04 2.11 0.48
C ASN A 3 10.83 3.49 -0.14
N ASP A 4 10.26 4.41 0.60
CA ASP A 4 9.93 5.75 0.13
C ASP A 4 10.49 6.79 1.09
N LEU A 5 11.01 7.90 0.56
CA LEU A 5 11.45 9.04 1.38
C LEU A 5 10.27 9.97 1.75
N TYR A 6 9.09 9.78 1.16
CA TYR A 6 7.82 10.27 1.69
C TYR A 6 7.18 9.16 2.52
N PHE A 7 7.25 9.26 3.84
CA PHE A 7 6.89 8.21 4.79
C PHE A 7 6.08 8.76 5.97
N SER A 8 5.36 7.87 6.63
CA SER A 8 4.84 8.11 7.98
C SER A 8 5.87 7.73 9.03
N GLU A 9 5.71 8.28 10.23
CA GLU A 9 6.50 7.93 11.38
C GLU A 9 5.94 6.67 12.06
N ILE A 10 6.78 5.96 12.79
CA ILE A 10 6.37 4.96 13.77
C ILE A 10 6.84 5.38 15.17
N ILE A 11 6.14 4.93 16.20
CA ILE A 11 6.55 5.17 17.58
C ILE A 11 7.39 4.00 18.08
N VAL A 12 8.54 4.29 18.60
CA VAL A 12 9.45 3.29 19.19
C VAL A 12 9.64 3.57 20.66
N ALA A 13 9.63 2.53 21.46
CA ALA A 13 10.01 2.59 22.87
C ALA A 13 11.53 2.61 22.96
N THR A 14 12.08 3.61 23.65
CA THR A 14 13.51 3.76 23.94
C THR A 14 13.72 3.90 25.45
N GLY A 15 14.83 3.43 25.98
CA GLY A 15 15.14 3.52 27.40
C GLY A 15 16.13 2.45 27.86
N ASP A 16 16.59 2.56 29.10
CA ASP A 16 17.56 1.65 29.74
C ASP A 16 16.90 0.62 30.68
N GLY A 17 15.56 0.49 30.62
CA GLY A 17 14.77 -0.39 31.49
C GLY A 17 14.27 0.27 32.77
N SER A 18 14.82 1.41 33.18
CA SER A 18 14.34 2.18 34.33
C SER A 18 13.29 3.22 33.94
N GLN A 19 13.42 3.79 32.74
CA GLN A 19 12.47 4.74 32.15
C GLN A 19 12.25 4.42 30.67
N THR A 20 11.02 4.14 30.30
CA THR A 20 10.61 3.98 28.90
C THR A 20 10.14 5.32 28.36
N ARG A 21 10.70 5.74 27.22
CA ARG A 21 10.27 6.91 26.46
C ARG A 21 9.77 6.44 25.10
N TYR A 22 8.72 7.06 24.62
CA TYR A 22 8.18 6.80 23.29
C TYR A 22 8.59 7.93 22.36
N MET A 23 9.24 7.61 21.26
CA MET A 23 9.74 8.59 20.29
C MET A 23 9.26 8.27 18.89
N PRO A 24 8.77 9.25 18.13
CA PRO A 24 8.50 9.09 16.71
C PRO A 24 9.83 8.96 15.95
N ILE A 25 9.91 7.97 15.08
CA ILE A 25 11.04 7.82 14.15
C ILE A 25 10.52 7.77 12.71
N PRO A 26 11.25 8.36 11.76
CA PRO A 26 10.99 8.22 10.33
C PRO A 26 11.02 6.76 9.90
N TRP A 27 10.03 6.33 9.07
CA TRP A 27 9.93 4.92 8.70
C TRP A 27 9.70 4.75 7.21
N VAL A 28 10.78 4.57 6.46
CA VAL A 28 10.76 4.48 4.99
C VAL A 28 9.91 3.34 4.42
N TYR A 29 9.54 2.36 5.25
CA TYR A 29 8.69 1.23 4.87
C TYR A 29 7.19 1.53 4.98
N ASN A 30 6.82 2.71 5.46
CA ASN A 30 5.44 3.20 5.50
C ASN A 30 5.26 4.36 4.51
N PRO A 31 5.17 4.08 3.20
CA PRO A 31 4.98 5.13 2.20
C PRO A 31 3.72 5.95 2.48
N LEU A 32 3.84 7.27 2.34
CA LEU A 32 2.72 8.19 2.24
C LEU A 32 2.49 8.55 0.78
N VAL A 33 1.37 8.10 0.25
CA VAL A 33 0.97 8.39 -1.12
C VAL A 33 0.10 9.63 -1.12
N LEU A 34 0.62 10.71 -1.67
CA LEU A 34 -0.15 11.91 -1.95
C LEU A 34 -0.89 11.69 -3.28
N SER A 35 -2.14 12.14 -3.39
CA SER A 35 -2.90 11.99 -4.62
C SER A 35 -2.22 12.78 -5.76
N GLY A 36 -1.63 12.07 -6.69
CA GLY A 36 -0.81 12.66 -7.77
C GLY A 36 -1.45 12.60 -9.16
N ASN A 37 -2.64 12.01 -9.30
CA ASN A 37 -3.31 11.92 -10.59
C ASN A 37 -4.74 12.48 -10.51
N ASN A 38 -5.26 12.94 -11.68
CA ASN A 38 -6.60 13.53 -11.79
C ASN A 38 -7.72 12.46 -11.91
N HIS A 39 -7.51 11.25 -11.41
CA HIS A 39 -8.55 10.23 -11.46
C HIS A 39 -9.62 10.52 -10.40
N LEU A 40 -10.90 10.28 -10.71
CA LEU A 40 -12.04 10.58 -9.81
C LEU A 40 -11.89 9.89 -8.44
N ILE A 41 -11.35 8.69 -8.39
CA ILE A 41 -11.11 7.96 -7.13
C ILE A 41 -10.12 8.70 -6.23
N ASN A 42 -9.16 9.40 -6.81
CA ASN A 42 -8.14 10.15 -6.07
C ASN A 42 -8.51 11.60 -5.79
N ASN A 43 -9.70 12.01 -6.26
CA ASN A 43 -10.12 13.39 -6.08
C ASN A 43 -10.42 13.66 -4.61
N HIS A 44 -9.87 14.75 -4.08
CA HIS A 44 -9.99 15.16 -2.66
C HIS A 44 -9.31 14.22 -1.64
N LEU A 45 -8.41 13.32 -2.07
CA LEU A 45 -7.58 12.58 -1.14
C LEU A 45 -6.34 13.41 -0.77
N ASP A 46 -6.02 13.47 0.53
CA ASP A 46 -4.77 14.05 1.02
C ASP A 46 -3.65 13.02 0.99
N ALA A 47 -3.56 12.16 1.98
CA ALA A 47 -2.51 11.17 2.08
C ALA A 47 -3.07 9.78 2.41
N VAL A 48 -2.72 8.79 1.61
CA VAL A 48 -2.99 7.38 1.89
C VAL A 48 -1.72 6.75 2.48
N ARG A 49 -1.83 6.14 3.66
CA ARG A 49 -0.74 5.44 4.32
C ARG A 49 -0.73 3.98 3.91
N LEU A 50 0.44 3.50 3.48
CA LEU A 50 0.72 2.10 3.23
C LEU A 50 1.75 1.57 4.22
N GLN A 51 1.78 0.25 4.45
CA GLN A 51 2.70 -0.39 5.39
C GLN A 51 3.36 -1.59 4.71
N PHE A 52 4.69 -1.55 4.58
CA PHE A 52 5.46 -2.62 3.92
C PHE A 52 4.96 -2.96 2.51
N ALA A 53 4.48 -1.98 1.77
CA ALA A 53 3.90 -2.17 0.45
C ALA A 53 4.87 -2.79 -0.55
N ASN A 54 4.34 -3.59 -1.46
CA ASN A 54 5.07 -4.14 -2.59
C ASN A 54 4.81 -3.32 -3.87
N SER A 55 5.62 -3.54 -4.88
CA SER A 55 5.41 -2.96 -6.20
C SER A 55 4.44 -3.81 -7.04
N ILE A 56 3.69 -3.16 -7.91
CA ILE A 56 2.91 -3.81 -8.96
C ILE A 56 3.61 -3.57 -10.30
N ASP A 57 3.87 -4.64 -11.04
CA ASP A 57 4.20 -4.56 -12.46
C ASP A 57 2.98 -4.95 -13.31
N THR A 58 2.87 -4.36 -14.50
CA THR A 58 1.71 -4.55 -15.37
C THR A 58 2.09 -5.25 -16.67
N LEU A 59 1.41 -6.35 -16.96
CA LEU A 59 1.58 -7.07 -18.23
C LEU A 59 0.84 -6.36 -19.37
N LYS A 60 1.42 -6.34 -20.55
CA LYS A 60 0.75 -5.87 -21.77
C LYS A 60 -0.31 -6.88 -22.19
N ASN A 61 -1.57 -6.50 -22.08
CA ASN A 61 -2.73 -7.27 -22.53
C ASN A 61 -3.87 -6.30 -22.90
N GLY A 62 -5.02 -6.83 -23.34
CA GLY A 62 -6.17 -6.02 -23.75
C GLY A 62 -6.95 -5.33 -22.62
N VAL A 63 -6.53 -5.47 -21.35
CA VAL A 63 -7.18 -4.82 -20.22
C VAL A 63 -6.61 -3.42 -20.03
N LYS A 64 -7.49 -2.40 -19.92
CA LYS A 64 -7.07 -1.05 -19.59
C LYS A 64 -6.56 -1.00 -18.14
N LYS A 65 -5.45 -0.33 -17.92
CA LYS A 65 -4.79 -0.18 -16.60
C LYS A 65 -4.58 1.29 -16.29
N THR A 66 -5.03 1.67 -15.10
CA THR A 66 -4.82 3.03 -14.59
C THR A 66 -4.16 2.92 -13.22
N VAL A 67 -2.95 3.46 -13.08
CA VAL A 67 -2.28 3.54 -11.77
C VAL A 67 -3.00 4.58 -10.94
N LEU A 68 -3.51 4.20 -9.77
CA LEU A 68 -4.19 5.11 -8.84
C LEU A 68 -3.24 5.62 -7.77
N LEU A 69 -2.52 4.71 -7.11
CA LEU A 69 -1.52 5.06 -6.10
C LEU A 69 -0.14 4.64 -6.58
N ALA A 70 0.82 5.52 -6.43
CA ALA A 70 2.23 5.27 -6.71
C ALA A 70 3.11 5.90 -5.63
N SER A 71 4.30 5.35 -5.45
CA SER A 71 5.32 5.92 -4.57
C SER A 71 5.75 7.30 -5.03
N SER A 72 6.43 8.04 -4.15
CA SER A 72 7.07 9.29 -4.51
C SER A 72 8.15 9.11 -5.59
N PRO A 73 8.59 10.19 -6.25
CA PRO A 73 9.77 10.14 -7.13
C PRO A 73 11.04 9.68 -6.41
N PHE A 74 11.08 9.77 -5.08
CA PHE A 74 12.23 9.43 -4.24
C PHE A 74 11.99 8.10 -3.52
N SER A 75 11.79 7.06 -4.28
CA SER A 75 11.58 5.71 -3.77
C SER A 75 12.41 4.67 -4.51
N LYS A 76 12.47 3.46 -3.96
CA LYS A 76 13.12 2.31 -4.57
C LYS A 76 12.40 1.02 -4.19
N ALA A 77 12.51 0.00 -5.03
CA ALA A 77 12.09 -1.35 -4.72
C ALA A 77 13.30 -2.20 -4.33
N ASP A 78 13.26 -2.80 -3.15
CA ASP A 78 14.24 -3.77 -2.71
C ASP A 78 13.69 -5.21 -2.89
N GLY A 79 14.59 -6.13 -3.24
CA GLY A 79 14.26 -7.55 -3.35
C GLY A 79 13.95 -8.20 -1.98
N THR A 80 13.39 -9.39 -2.02
CA THR A 80 13.09 -10.21 -0.83
C THR A 80 13.91 -11.51 -0.88
N PRO A 81 14.36 -12.04 0.28
CA PRO A 81 14.15 -11.53 1.65
C PRO A 81 14.98 -10.26 1.97
N ARG A 82 14.45 -9.41 2.86
CA ARG A 82 15.08 -8.17 3.28
C ARG A 82 15.08 -8.07 4.80
N GLU A 83 16.22 -7.71 5.38
CA GLU A 83 16.31 -7.35 6.80
C GLU A 83 15.66 -5.98 7.02
N ILE A 84 14.79 -5.89 8.03
CA ILE A 84 14.17 -4.66 8.48
C ILE A 84 14.91 -4.16 9.72
N ASN A 85 15.39 -2.92 9.68
CA ASN A 85 16.20 -2.34 10.73
C ASN A 85 15.62 -1.00 11.20
N LEU A 86 15.42 -0.87 12.53
CA LEU A 86 14.92 0.37 13.15
C LEU A 86 15.94 1.53 13.13
N ARG A 87 17.20 1.27 12.79
CA ARG A 87 18.26 2.29 12.74
C ARG A 87 18.39 2.97 11.38
N ILE A 88 17.33 3.00 10.59
CA ILE A 88 17.35 3.69 9.32
C ILE A 88 17.24 5.20 9.58
N ASP A 89 18.29 5.92 9.21
CA ASP A 89 18.28 7.39 9.15
C ASP A 89 17.96 7.82 7.71
N PRO A 90 16.77 8.37 7.43
CA PRO A 90 16.40 8.82 6.09
C PRO A 90 17.29 9.95 5.57
N ASN A 91 17.89 10.75 6.45
CA ASN A 91 18.77 11.84 6.07
C ASN A 91 20.14 11.36 5.61
N ASN A 92 20.55 10.17 6.06
CA ASN A 92 21.83 9.55 5.70
C ASN A 92 21.70 8.47 4.61
N GLN A 93 20.55 8.41 3.92
CA GLN A 93 20.35 7.50 2.80
C GLN A 93 21.08 8.00 1.55
N ASN A 94 21.66 7.07 0.80
CA ASN A 94 22.14 7.38 -0.55
C ASN A 94 20.96 7.75 -1.45
N LYS A 95 20.69 9.04 -1.62
CA LYS A 95 19.57 9.58 -2.40
C LYS A 95 19.59 9.09 -3.85
N GLU A 96 20.75 8.78 -4.41
CA GLU A 96 20.87 8.21 -5.76
C GLU A 96 20.17 6.86 -5.90
N ALA A 97 20.15 6.05 -4.82
CA ALA A 97 19.45 4.76 -4.80
C ALA A 97 17.92 4.91 -4.81
N TYR A 98 17.40 6.10 -4.50
CA TYR A 98 15.96 6.41 -4.45
C TYR A 98 15.45 7.16 -5.69
N LYS A 99 16.14 7.09 -6.80
CA LYS A 99 15.76 7.78 -8.06
C LYS A 99 14.85 6.95 -8.98
N HIS A 100 14.41 5.78 -8.54
CA HIS A 100 13.55 4.87 -9.32
C HIS A 100 12.09 4.92 -8.87
N GLY A 101 11.61 6.13 -8.57
CA GLY A 101 10.29 6.37 -8.00
C GLY A 101 9.11 6.17 -8.96
N ASN A 102 7.94 6.61 -8.52
CA ASN A 102 6.64 6.40 -9.19
C ASN A 102 6.29 4.91 -9.35
N ILE A 103 6.67 4.08 -8.38
CA ILE A 103 6.41 2.65 -8.35
C ILE A 103 4.92 2.43 -8.03
N PRO A 104 4.16 1.71 -8.88
CA PRO A 104 2.72 1.51 -8.65
C PRO A 104 2.45 0.68 -7.40
N PHE A 105 1.55 1.17 -6.55
CA PHE A 105 0.98 0.48 -5.39
C PHE A 105 -0.45 0.02 -5.60
N SER A 106 -1.20 0.77 -6.43
CA SER A 106 -2.59 0.44 -6.76
C SER A 106 -2.88 0.67 -8.23
N VAL A 107 -3.55 -0.31 -8.85
CA VAL A 107 -3.91 -0.28 -10.26
C VAL A 107 -5.38 -0.64 -10.44
N LEU A 108 -6.11 0.23 -11.12
CA LEU A 108 -7.45 -0.04 -11.60
C LEU A 108 -7.37 -0.75 -12.96
N LEU A 109 -7.98 -1.92 -13.04
CA LEU A 109 -8.13 -2.72 -14.24
C LEU A 109 -9.57 -2.59 -14.76
N GLU A 110 -9.73 -2.25 -16.04
CA GLU A 110 -11.05 -2.10 -16.68
C GLU A 110 -11.10 -2.92 -17.96
N GLY A 111 -12.12 -3.76 -18.10
CA GLY A 111 -12.30 -4.59 -19.29
C GLY A 111 -12.97 -5.92 -19.01
N GLU A 112 -12.74 -6.87 -19.90
CA GLU A 112 -13.20 -8.24 -19.78
C GLU A 112 -12.01 -9.14 -19.42
N PHE A 113 -12.19 -10.00 -18.43
CA PHE A 113 -11.15 -10.87 -17.89
C PHE A 113 -11.37 -12.31 -18.31
N ASN A 114 -10.33 -12.97 -18.80
CA ASN A 114 -10.36 -14.40 -19.07
C ASN A 114 -10.28 -15.17 -17.75
N SER A 115 -11.08 -16.24 -17.67
CA SER A 115 -10.96 -17.19 -16.57
C SER A 115 -9.58 -17.85 -16.59
N VAL A 116 -8.97 -18.07 -15.41
CA VAL A 116 -7.76 -18.88 -15.27
C VAL A 116 -7.98 -20.34 -15.69
N TYR A 117 -9.24 -20.77 -15.72
CA TYR A 117 -9.67 -22.11 -16.15
C TYR A 117 -10.13 -22.16 -17.60
N LYS A 118 -9.97 -21.08 -18.37
CA LYS A 118 -10.22 -21.12 -19.81
C LYS A 118 -9.31 -22.18 -20.42
N ASP A 119 -9.91 -23.07 -21.19
CA ASP A 119 -9.23 -24.18 -21.84
C ASP A 119 -8.50 -25.17 -20.87
N ARG A 120 -8.95 -25.21 -19.59
CA ARG A 120 -8.40 -26.10 -18.55
C ARG A 120 -9.51 -26.86 -17.81
N ILE A 121 -9.11 -27.97 -17.19
CA ILE A 121 -9.99 -28.75 -16.30
C ILE A 121 -10.28 -27.92 -15.07
N ARG A 122 -11.55 -27.75 -14.74
CA ARG A 122 -11.98 -27.04 -13.53
C ARG A 122 -12.02 -28.02 -12.34
N PRO A 123 -11.50 -27.62 -11.17
CA PRO A 123 -11.45 -28.50 -10.00
C PRO A 123 -12.83 -28.78 -9.39
N ILE A 124 -13.83 -27.95 -9.69
CA ILE A 124 -15.20 -28.09 -9.20
C ILE A 124 -16.20 -27.92 -10.34
N ASN A 125 -17.33 -28.61 -10.26
CA ASN A 125 -18.45 -28.43 -11.17
C ASN A 125 -19.27 -27.21 -10.73
N LEU A 126 -19.20 -26.15 -11.52
CA LEU A 126 -20.06 -24.97 -11.34
C LEU A 126 -21.29 -25.09 -12.25
N LYS A 127 -22.48 -24.68 -11.76
CA LYS A 127 -23.72 -24.63 -12.53
C LYS A 127 -23.59 -23.68 -13.73
N GLU A 128 -22.96 -22.53 -13.48
CA GLU A 128 -22.66 -21.54 -14.52
C GLU A 128 -21.16 -21.49 -14.76
N LYS A 129 -20.77 -21.66 -16.02
CA LYS A 129 -19.36 -21.63 -16.45
C LYS A 129 -19.20 -20.53 -17.47
N SER A 130 -18.28 -19.59 -17.18
CA SER A 130 -17.88 -18.58 -18.16
C SER A 130 -16.36 -18.61 -18.30
N ASP A 131 -15.88 -18.56 -19.53
CA ASP A 131 -14.45 -18.44 -19.82
C ASP A 131 -13.99 -16.98 -19.92
N ARG A 132 -14.95 -16.05 -19.98
CA ARG A 132 -14.68 -14.61 -20.03
C ARG A 132 -15.74 -13.87 -19.22
N SER A 133 -15.31 -12.88 -18.45
CA SER A 133 -16.24 -12.02 -17.70
C SER A 133 -17.01 -11.07 -18.63
N LYS A 134 -18.11 -10.53 -18.16
CA LYS A 134 -18.65 -9.29 -18.72
C LYS A 134 -17.65 -8.15 -18.43
N PRO A 135 -17.75 -7.01 -19.17
CA PRO A 135 -16.97 -5.82 -18.83
C PRO A 135 -17.15 -5.46 -17.36
N THR A 136 -16.05 -5.37 -16.64
CA THR A 136 -16.03 -5.05 -15.19
C THR A 136 -14.79 -4.30 -14.82
N LYS A 137 -14.71 -3.87 -13.56
CA LYS A 137 -13.58 -3.18 -12.98
C LYS A 137 -13.03 -3.98 -11.82
N MET A 138 -11.72 -3.96 -11.64
CA MET A 138 -11.02 -4.59 -10.54
C MET A 138 -9.95 -3.64 -10.03
N LEU A 139 -9.94 -3.39 -8.73
CA LEU A 139 -8.88 -2.66 -8.05
C LEU A 139 -7.91 -3.66 -7.44
N VAL A 140 -6.64 -3.50 -7.75
CA VAL A 140 -5.54 -4.30 -7.16
C VAL A 140 -4.66 -3.36 -6.37
N VAL A 141 -4.41 -3.70 -5.10
CA VAL A 141 -3.52 -2.95 -4.20
C VAL A 141 -2.44 -3.90 -3.69
N ALA A 142 -1.20 -3.45 -3.68
CA ALA A 142 -0.04 -4.24 -3.27
C ALA A 142 0.29 -4.13 -1.77
N ASP A 143 -0.72 -3.81 -0.98
CA ASP A 143 -0.63 -3.72 0.47
C ASP A 143 -1.97 -4.18 1.08
N GLY A 144 -1.93 -5.29 1.85
CA GLY A 144 -3.11 -5.79 2.54
C GLY A 144 -3.48 -4.98 3.79
N ASP A 145 -2.53 -4.25 4.36
CA ASP A 145 -2.75 -3.44 5.55
C ASP A 145 -3.53 -2.14 5.27
N ILE A 146 -3.71 -1.78 3.99
CA ILE A 146 -4.50 -0.59 3.59
C ILE A 146 -5.94 -0.62 4.14
N ILE A 147 -6.51 -1.82 4.34
CA ILE A 147 -7.87 -2.04 4.88
C ILE A 147 -7.90 -2.39 6.37
N LYS A 148 -6.76 -2.36 7.03
CA LYS A 148 -6.62 -2.79 8.42
C LYS A 148 -6.90 -1.63 9.36
N ASN A 149 -7.83 -1.85 10.29
CA ASN A 149 -8.09 -0.94 11.39
C ASN A 149 -7.10 -1.17 12.54
N ASP A 150 -6.59 -0.10 13.13
CA ASP A 150 -5.94 -0.18 14.43
C ASP A 150 -6.97 -0.55 15.52
N ILE A 151 -6.50 -1.09 16.63
CA ILE A 151 -7.36 -1.51 17.74
C ILE A 151 -7.01 -0.71 19.00
N GLU A 152 -8.03 -0.14 19.64
CA GLU A 152 -7.85 0.49 20.93
C GLU A 152 -7.52 -0.56 22.00
N SER A 153 -6.34 -0.44 22.62
CA SER A 153 -5.80 -1.46 23.52
C SER A 153 -6.61 -1.69 24.79
N LYS A 154 -7.38 -0.68 25.26
CA LYS A 154 -8.17 -0.79 26.49
C LYS A 154 -9.44 -1.61 26.33
N ASN A 155 -10.17 -1.37 25.24
CA ASN A 155 -11.52 -1.91 25.04
C ASN A 155 -11.56 -2.93 23.91
N ASN A 156 -10.44 -3.14 23.22
CA ASN A 156 -10.33 -4.02 22.05
C ASN A 156 -11.33 -3.65 20.93
N ILE A 157 -11.57 -2.34 20.75
CA ILE A 157 -12.50 -1.79 19.76
C ILE A 157 -11.71 -1.38 18.51
N PRO A 158 -12.15 -1.78 17.30
CA PRO A 158 -11.55 -1.28 16.08
C PRO A 158 -11.72 0.25 15.95
N LEU A 159 -10.63 0.93 15.70
CA LEU A 159 -10.61 2.36 15.42
C LEU A 159 -11.03 2.63 13.96
N GLU A 160 -11.26 3.87 13.62
CA GLU A 160 -11.60 4.25 12.25
C GLU A 160 -10.47 3.90 11.29
N LEU A 161 -10.82 3.41 10.10
CA LEU A 161 -9.83 3.07 9.07
C LEU A 161 -9.05 4.31 8.65
N GLY A 162 -7.73 4.19 8.65
CA GLY A 162 -6.81 5.30 8.38
C GLY A 162 -6.40 6.10 9.62
N PHE A 163 -6.98 5.83 10.79
CA PHE A 163 -6.52 6.43 12.03
C PHE A 163 -5.32 5.68 12.58
N ASP A 164 -4.23 6.38 12.82
CA ASP A 164 -3.03 5.87 13.47
C ASP A 164 -3.05 6.23 14.97
N ASN A 165 -3.34 5.25 15.79
CA ASN A 165 -3.46 5.40 17.25
C ASN A 165 -2.15 5.82 17.93
N TRP A 166 -1.00 5.53 17.33
CA TRP A 166 0.30 5.82 17.92
C TRP A 166 0.73 7.27 17.69
N THR A 167 0.48 7.80 16.49
CA THR A 167 0.85 9.18 16.13
C THR A 167 -0.33 10.15 16.24
N ASN A 168 -1.55 9.62 16.51
CA ASN A 168 -2.80 10.38 16.56
C ASN A 168 -3.07 11.17 15.27
N LYS A 169 -2.77 10.55 14.12
CA LYS A 169 -2.96 11.13 12.79
C LYS A 169 -4.02 10.36 12.00
N TYR A 170 -4.74 11.06 11.13
CA TYR A 170 -5.67 10.48 10.17
C TYR A 170 -5.06 10.46 8.78
N TYR A 171 -5.30 9.36 8.06
CA TYR A 171 -4.94 9.17 6.66
C TYR A 171 -6.18 8.79 5.86
N ASP A 172 -6.20 9.09 4.58
CA ASP A 172 -7.36 8.90 3.71
C ASP A 172 -7.55 7.48 3.17
N ASN A 173 -7.06 6.48 3.90
CA ASN A 173 -7.26 5.08 3.57
C ASN A 173 -8.75 4.71 3.42
N LYS A 174 -9.60 5.22 4.32
CA LYS A 174 -11.04 5.01 4.26
C LYS A 174 -11.66 5.67 3.02
N ALA A 175 -11.31 6.92 2.76
CA ALA A 175 -11.83 7.66 1.61
C ALA A 175 -11.40 7.05 0.27
N PHE A 176 -10.19 6.48 0.19
CA PHE A 176 -9.72 5.78 -1.02
C PHE A 176 -10.51 4.50 -1.32
N LEU A 177 -11.06 3.83 -0.29
CA LEU A 177 -11.74 2.53 -0.41
C LEU A 177 -13.27 2.64 -0.50
N GLN A 178 -13.85 3.81 -0.28
CA GLN A 178 -15.29 4.11 -0.38
C GLN A 178 -15.66 4.73 -1.73
#